data_f42207d1225c03f4453af77422117a00
#
_entry.id   f42207d1225c03f4453af77422117a00
#
_cell.length_a   1.000
_cell.length_b   1.000
_cell.length_c   1.000
_cell.angle_alpha   90.00
_cell.angle_beta   90.00
_cell.angle_gamma   90.00
#
_symmetry.space_group_name_H-M   'P 1'
#
loop_
_entity.id
_entity.type
_entity.pdbx_description
1 polymer ?
#
loop_
_entity_poly.entity_id
_entity_poly.type
_entity_poly.pdbx_seq_one_letter_code
_entity_poly.pdbx_strand_id
1 'polypeptide(L)'
;LWGSGSFIRYARWGWFHEVLLGGAIGWSGMVACVLPMAVFGALYIQWNLSWHSVGILFLDVLTLAAASLAEEVAFRGYPFQRLIEATGPVTATVLASLAFGVMHLQNPDATAASTLVTMLAGWLLAVAYLRTRGLWVGWGFHFAWNAVMAIVFGLPLSGLTRFSPLMETSTYGPYWLTGGGYGPEGSAVAIVVLLILVVVVVTATRSLKFQYAIPPIVPGGIPVDIDEVARKQHEAAQAHAPAQPAAPTLIQIGGLPGAISRPIAPLAESPDDAGEKPEAERQGGIAD
;
A
#
# COMPACT_ATOMS: atom_id res chain seq x y z
N LEU A 1 -17.65 -1.58 12.18
CA LEU A 1 -18.73 -2.17 11.37
C LEU A 1 -18.29 -2.18 9.90
N TRP A 2 -17.51 -3.17 9.55
CA TRP A 2 -17.11 -3.45 8.18
C TRP A 2 -18.23 -4.27 7.55
N GLY A 3 -19.13 -3.58 6.85
CA GLY A 3 -20.15 -4.26 6.07
C GLY A 3 -19.50 -5.09 4.96
N SER A 4 -20.15 -6.17 4.57
CA SER A 4 -19.80 -7.11 3.50
C SER A 4 -19.48 -6.49 2.13
N GLY A 5 -19.58 -5.17 2.00
CA GLY A 5 -19.20 -4.39 0.82
C GLY A 5 -17.71 -4.04 0.70
N SER A 6 -16.88 -4.28 1.73
CA SER A 6 -15.48 -3.86 1.71
C SER A 6 -14.58 -4.76 0.85
N PHE A 7 -14.86 -6.05 0.77
CA PHE A 7 -14.10 -6.97 -0.09
C PHE A 7 -14.25 -6.64 -1.58
N ILE A 8 -15.44 -6.20 -2.02
CA ILE A 8 -15.72 -5.80 -3.41
C ILE A 8 -15.10 -4.44 -3.74
N ARG A 9 -14.85 -3.59 -2.75
CA ARG A 9 -14.14 -2.30 -2.96
C ARG A 9 -12.67 -2.46 -3.35
N TYR A 10 -12.07 -3.63 -3.14
CA TYR A 10 -10.70 -3.91 -3.57
C TYR A 10 -10.60 -4.26 -5.06
N ALA A 11 -11.68 -4.70 -5.71
CA ALA A 11 -11.77 -4.82 -7.17
C ALA A 11 -12.10 -3.45 -7.80
N ARG A 12 -11.23 -2.47 -7.55
CA ARG A 12 -11.39 -1.12 -8.08
C ARG A 12 -11.00 -1.06 -9.56
N TRP A 13 -11.55 -0.08 -10.23
CA TRP A 13 -11.16 0.23 -11.60
C TRP A 13 -9.64 0.41 -11.70
N GLY A 14 -8.99 -0.42 -12.51
CA GLY A 14 -7.53 -0.40 -12.67
C GLY A 14 -6.75 -1.46 -11.88
N TRP A 15 -7.39 -2.32 -11.08
CA TRP A 15 -6.73 -3.41 -10.34
C TRP A 15 -5.82 -4.26 -11.23
N PHE A 16 -6.23 -4.52 -12.47
CA PHE A 16 -5.45 -5.32 -13.42
C PHE A 16 -4.14 -4.65 -13.81
N HIS A 17 -4.14 -3.33 -13.98
CA HIS A 17 -2.91 -2.56 -14.23
C HIS A 17 -1.96 -2.60 -13.04
N GLU A 18 -2.49 -2.63 -11.82
CA GLU A 18 -1.67 -2.79 -10.60
C GLU A 18 -1.04 -4.18 -10.54
N VAL A 19 -1.79 -5.23 -10.89
CA VAL A 19 -1.23 -6.59 -11.00
C VAL A 19 -0.15 -6.65 -12.06
N LEU A 20 -0.38 -6.06 -13.23
CA LEU A 20 0.62 -6.02 -14.30
C LEU A 20 1.87 -5.23 -13.89
N LEU A 21 1.70 -4.10 -13.21
CA LEU A 21 2.82 -3.30 -12.69
C LEU A 21 3.64 -4.12 -11.68
N GLY A 22 2.96 -4.71 -10.69
CA GLY A 22 3.59 -5.59 -9.72
C GLY A 22 4.28 -6.77 -10.39
N GLY A 23 3.59 -7.40 -11.33
CA GLY A 23 4.12 -8.51 -12.12
C GLY A 23 5.38 -8.15 -12.91
N ALA A 24 5.41 -6.99 -13.57
CA ALA A 24 6.58 -6.51 -14.29
C ALA A 24 7.78 -6.26 -13.35
N ILE A 25 7.52 -5.70 -12.16
CA ILE A 25 8.56 -5.46 -11.15
C ILE A 25 9.08 -6.79 -10.60
N GLY A 26 8.21 -7.75 -10.26
CA GLY A 26 8.59 -9.07 -9.73
C GLY A 26 9.37 -9.89 -10.76
N TRP A 27 8.89 -9.91 -12.02
CA TRP A 27 9.58 -10.55 -13.13
C TRP A 27 10.98 -9.98 -13.36
N SER A 28 11.08 -8.66 -13.46
CA SER A 28 12.37 -7.97 -13.67
C SER A 28 13.33 -8.20 -12.51
N GLY A 29 12.81 -8.21 -11.28
CA GLY A 29 13.61 -8.48 -10.08
C GLY A 29 14.18 -9.89 -10.06
N MET A 30 13.37 -10.90 -10.38
CA MET A 30 13.86 -12.29 -10.43
C MET A 30 14.88 -12.47 -11.57
N VAL A 31 14.63 -11.89 -12.74
CA VAL A 31 15.63 -11.89 -13.83
C VAL A 31 16.93 -11.22 -13.38
N ALA A 32 16.87 -10.11 -12.64
CA ALA A 32 18.05 -9.44 -12.10
C ALA A 32 18.80 -10.31 -11.05
N CYS A 33 18.12 -11.19 -10.34
CA CYS A 33 18.78 -12.16 -9.45
C CYS A 33 19.48 -13.30 -10.23
N VAL A 34 18.86 -13.77 -11.32
CA VAL A 34 19.37 -14.90 -12.10
C VAL A 34 20.46 -14.46 -13.09
N LEU A 35 20.41 -13.25 -13.61
CA LEU A 35 21.36 -12.74 -14.59
C LEU A 35 22.83 -12.83 -14.15
N PRO A 36 23.23 -12.44 -12.93
CA PRO A 36 24.60 -12.62 -12.47
C PRO A 36 25.02 -14.10 -12.44
N MET A 37 24.12 -15.01 -12.05
CA MET A 37 24.38 -16.45 -12.06
C MET A 37 24.71 -16.93 -13.49
N ALA A 38 23.96 -16.46 -14.49
CA ALA A 38 24.20 -16.79 -15.87
C ALA A 38 25.54 -16.21 -16.37
N VAL A 39 25.85 -14.95 -16.04
CA VAL A 39 27.09 -14.26 -16.46
C VAL A 39 28.33 -14.94 -15.86
N PHE A 40 28.26 -15.38 -14.64
CA PHE A 40 29.37 -16.08 -13.97
C PHE A 40 29.42 -17.60 -14.24
N GLY A 41 28.56 -18.11 -15.15
CA GLY A 41 28.53 -19.54 -15.49
C GLY A 41 28.06 -20.44 -14.35
N ALA A 42 27.27 -19.89 -13.42
CA ALA A 42 26.77 -20.61 -12.27
C ALA A 42 25.47 -21.40 -12.53
N LEU A 43 24.98 -21.40 -13.78
CA LEU A 43 23.76 -22.08 -14.20
C LEU A 43 24.04 -23.12 -15.27
N TYR A 44 23.42 -24.28 -15.14
CA TYR A 44 23.29 -25.27 -16.20
C TYR A 44 21.80 -25.45 -16.49
N ILE A 45 21.38 -25.05 -17.68
CA ILE A 45 19.97 -24.98 -18.05
C ILE A 45 19.68 -26.07 -19.07
N GLN A 46 18.67 -26.91 -18.78
CA GLN A 46 18.09 -27.89 -19.69
C GLN A 46 16.63 -27.52 -19.96
N TRP A 47 16.23 -27.67 -21.23
CA TRP A 47 14.83 -27.48 -21.60
C TRP A 47 14.02 -28.73 -21.29
N ASN A 48 12.92 -28.56 -20.53
CA ASN A 48 12.02 -29.62 -20.15
C ASN A 48 10.62 -29.35 -20.74
N LEU A 49 10.50 -29.48 -22.05
CA LEU A 49 9.22 -29.24 -22.74
C LEU A 49 8.61 -30.59 -23.17
N SER A 50 7.61 -31.06 -22.44
CA SER A 50 6.80 -32.21 -22.79
C SER A 50 5.31 -31.85 -22.68
N TRP A 51 4.45 -32.56 -23.42
CA TRP A 51 2.99 -32.36 -23.31
C TRP A 51 2.47 -32.57 -21.89
N HIS A 52 3.05 -33.50 -21.16
CA HIS A 52 2.75 -33.74 -19.76
C HIS A 52 3.14 -32.54 -18.88
N SER A 53 4.34 -32.02 -19.07
CA SER A 53 4.83 -30.82 -18.34
C SER A 53 3.96 -29.60 -18.62
N VAL A 54 3.48 -29.43 -19.86
CA VAL A 54 2.57 -28.32 -20.22
C VAL A 54 1.23 -28.43 -19.48
N GLY A 55 0.70 -29.65 -19.33
CA GLY A 55 -0.55 -29.88 -18.58
C GLY A 55 -0.41 -29.52 -17.09
N ILE A 56 0.71 -29.93 -16.47
CA ILE A 56 1.00 -29.64 -15.06
C ILE A 56 1.33 -28.16 -14.86
N LEU A 57 1.99 -27.53 -15.81
CA LEU A 57 2.34 -26.12 -15.78
C LEU A 57 1.15 -25.20 -15.47
N PHE A 58 -0.01 -25.49 -16.07
CA PHE A 58 -1.21 -24.71 -15.80
C PHE A 58 -1.66 -24.83 -14.33
N LEU A 59 -1.58 -26.01 -13.76
CA LEU A 59 -1.90 -26.23 -12.35
C LEU A 59 -0.89 -25.53 -11.42
N ASP A 60 0.39 -25.59 -11.76
CA ASP A 60 1.44 -24.90 -11.00
C ASP A 60 1.27 -23.39 -11.02
N VAL A 61 0.94 -22.82 -12.19
CA VAL A 61 0.63 -21.38 -12.31
C VAL A 61 -0.55 -20.99 -11.42
N LEU A 62 -1.64 -21.75 -11.45
CA LEU A 62 -2.81 -21.51 -10.61
C LEU A 62 -2.46 -21.65 -9.11
N THR A 63 -1.68 -22.68 -8.77
CA THR A 63 -1.27 -22.95 -7.39
C THR A 63 -0.42 -21.77 -6.86
N LEU A 64 0.57 -21.32 -7.63
CA LEU A 64 1.43 -20.19 -7.23
C LEU A 64 0.63 -18.88 -7.16
N ALA A 65 -0.30 -18.66 -8.08
CA ALA A 65 -1.17 -17.48 -8.04
C ALA A 65 -2.08 -17.49 -6.80
N ALA A 66 -2.67 -18.63 -6.48
CA ALA A 66 -3.53 -18.79 -5.32
C ALA A 66 -2.74 -18.73 -4.00
N ALA A 67 -1.57 -19.37 -3.92
CA ALA A 67 -0.73 -19.38 -2.74
C ALA A 67 -0.23 -17.96 -2.42
N SER A 68 0.36 -17.27 -3.41
CA SER A 68 0.81 -15.89 -3.22
C SER A 68 -0.34 -14.95 -2.84
N LEU A 69 -1.54 -15.12 -3.41
CA LEU A 69 -2.70 -14.34 -3.01
C LEU A 69 -3.12 -14.62 -1.57
N ALA A 70 -3.14 -15.89 -1.18
CA ALA A 70 -3.49 -16.28 0.19
C ALA A 70 -2.51 -15.68 1.21
N GLU A 71 -1.21 -15.68 0.90
CA GLU A 71 -0.21 -15.03 1.74
C GLU A 71 -0.39 -13.51 1.80
N GLU A 72 -0.64 -12.86 0.66
CA GLU A 72 -0.91 -11.42 0.68
C GLU A 72 -2.17 -11.07 1.50
N VAL A 73 -3.23 -11.86 1.40
CA VAL A 73 -4.44 -11.66 2.21
C VAL A 73 -4.15 -11.88 3.69
N ALA A 74 -3.37 -12.92 4.04
CA ALA A 74 -3.04 -13.24 5.42
C ALA A 74 -2.15 -12.17 6.07
N PHE A 75 -1.11 -11.71 5.36
CA PHE A 75 -0.11 -10.78 5.91
C PHE A 75 -0.40 -9.30 5.63
N ARG A 76 -1.12 -8.94 4.55
CA ARG A 76 -1.39 -7.55 4.13
C ARG A 76 -2.87 -7.22 4.06
N GLY A 77 -3.74 -8.21 4.33
CA GLY A 77 -5.17 -8.01 4.43
C GLY A 77 -5.60 -7.38 5.75
N TYR A 78 -6.70 -7.88 6.29
CA TYR A 78 -7.30 -7.37 7.54
C TYR A 78 -6.33 -7.35 8.74
N PRO A 79 -5.51 -8.39 9.00
CA PRO A 79 -4.59 -8.39 10.14
C PRO A 79 -3.60 -7.22 10.10
N PHE A 80 -3.07 -6.89 8.91
CA PHE A 80 -2.13 -5.79 8.75
C PHE A 80 -2.78 -4.43 9.01
N GLN A 81 -4.03 -4.25 8.57
CA GLN A 81 -4.79 -3.04 8.82
C GLN A 81 -4.99 -2.83 10.32
N ARG A 82 -5.39 -3.88 11.05
CA ARG A 82 -5.54 -3.83 12.51
C ARG A 82 -4.21 -3.55 13.21
N LEU A 83 -3.13 -4.11 12.71
CA LEU A 83 -1.79 -3.88 13.24
C LEU A 83 -1.35 -2.43 13.03
N ILE A 84 -1.63 -1.84 11.86
CA ILE A 84 -1.38 -0.42 11.58
C ILE A 84 -2.16 0.48 12.56
N GLU A 85 -3.41 0.17 12.81
CA GLU A 85 -4.24 0.93 13.75
C GLU A 85 -3.71 0.86 15.18
N ALA A 86 -3.22 -0.30 15.59
CA ALA A 86 -2.72 -0.52 16.94
C ALA A 86 -1.33 0.07 17.18
N THR A 87 -0.42 0.02 16.18
CA THR A 87 1.01 0.28 16.38
C THR A 87 1.59 1.35 15.45
N GLY A 88 0.80 1.82 14.50
CA GLY A 88 1.25 2.71 13.42
C GLY A 88 1.90 1.96 12.25
N PRO A 89 2.03 2.63 11.08
CA PRO A 89 2.44 1.97 9.83
C PRO A 89 3.88 1.45 9.84
N VAL A 90 4.80 2.13 10.52
CA VAL A 90 6.21 1.71 10.58
C VAL A 90 6.36 0.44 11.39
N THR A 91 5.83 0.43 12.62
CA THR A 91 5.90 -0.74 13.51
C THR A 91 5.17 -1.94 12.92
N ALA A 92 3.97 -1.71 12.35
CA ALA A 92 3.22 -2.75 11.67
C ALA A 92 4.00 -3.37 10.51
N THR A 93 4.69 -2.55 9.70
CA THR A 93 5.52 -3.02 8.60
C THR A 93 6.66 -3.90 9.10
N VAL A 94 7.37 -3.48 10.14
CA VAL A 94 8.46 -4.26 10.73
C VAL A 94 7.94 -5.59 11.26
N LEU A 95 6.88 -5.57 12.06
CA LEU A 95 6.32 -6.79 12.65
C LEU A 95 5.80 -7.78 11.60
N ALA A 96 5.08 -7.29 10.57
CA ALA A 96 4.59 -8.12 9.49
C ALA A 96 5.73 -8.72 8.65
N SER A 97 6.82 -7.96 8.42
CA SER A 97 7.99 -8.44 7.71
C SER A 97 8.76 -9.51 8.48
N LEU A 98 8.92 -9.30 9.79
CA LEU A 98 9.52 -10.29 10.68
C LEU A 98 8.69 -11.57 10.72
N ALA A 99 7.38 -11.46 10.88
CA ALA A 99 6.47 -12.61 10.89
C ALA A 99 6.53 -13.38 9.57
N PHE A 100 6.58 -12.67 8.43
CA PHE A 100 6.71 -13.26 7.10
C PHE A 100 7.99 -14.07 6.98
N GLY A 101 9.14 -13.55 7.40
CA GLY A 101 10.41 -14.29 7.39
C GLY A 101 10.42 -15.47 8.34
N VAL A 102 9.87 -15.30 9.56
CA VAL A 102 9.80 -16.38 10.57
C VAL A 102 8.97 -17.57 10.08
N MET A 103 7.84 -17.30 9.39
CA MET A 103 7.01 -18.37 8.83
C MET A 103 7.76 -19.24 7.79
N HIS A 104 8.78 -18.70 7.14
CA HIS A 104 9.59 -19.42 6.14
C HIS A 104 10.80 -20.16 6.74
N LEU A 105 11.03 -20.07 8.05
CA LEU A 105 12.12 -20.82 8.72
C LEU A 105 11.95 -22.35 8.64
N GLN A 106 10.73 -22.82 8.43
CA GLN A 106 10.42 -24.26 8.32
C GLN A 106 10.58 -24.79 6.89
N ASN A 107 10.88 -23.91 5.94
CA ASN A 107 11.12 -24.34 4.56
C ASN A 107 12.43 -25.11 4.44
N PRO A 108 12.52 -26.06 3.48
CA PRO A 108 13.77 -26.76 3.21
C PRO A 108 14.91 -25.79 2.93
N ASP A 109 16.11 -26.15 3.38
CA ASP A 109 17.34 -25.37 3.19
C ASP A 109 17.27 -23.90 3.67
N ALA A 110 16.34 -23.57 4.57
CA ALA A 110 16.25 -22.24 5.17
C ALA A 110 17.51 -21.92 5.99
N THR A 111 18.02 -20.71 5.82
CA THR A 111 19.21 -20.19 6.51
C THR A 111 18.92 -18.79 7.06
N ALA A 112 19.80 -18.27 7.91
CA ALA A 112 19.68 -16.89 8.38
C ALA A 112 19.69 -15.87 7.22
N ALA A 113 20.45 -16.15 6.16
CA ALA A 113 20.51 -15.29 4.97
C ALA A 113 19.19 -15.33 4.21
N SER A 114 18.64 -16.52 3.91
CA SER A 114 17.35 -16.64 3.23
C SER A 114 16.21 -16.04 4.06
N THR A 115 16.22 -16.21 5.37
CA THR A 115 15.25 -15.60 6.28
C THR A 115 15.31 -14.07 6.20
N LEU A 116 16.52 -13.48 6.20
CA LEU A 116 16.67 -12.03 6.01
C LEU A 116 16.11 -11.56 4.67
N VAL A 117 16.39 -12.27 3.58
CA VAL A 117 15.86 -11.96 2.24
C VAL A 117 14.34 -12.04 2.24
N THR A 118 13.75 -13.07 2.86
CA THR A 118 12.30 -13.21 2.97
C THR A 118 11.67 -12.08 3.82
N MET A 119 12.36 -11.63 4.89
CA MET A 119 11.95 -10.44 5.65
C MET A 119 11.97 -9.17 4.78
N LEU A 120 12.99 -9.00 3.93
CA LEU A 120 13.09 -7.87 3.00
C LEU A 120 11.99 -7.93 1.93
N ALA A 121 11.68 -9.11 1.40
CA ALA A 121 10.53 -9.31 0.51
C ALA A 121 9.23 -8.93 1.22
N GLY A 122 9.06 -9.38 2.46
CA GLY A 122 7.95 -8.98 3.33
C GLY A 122 7.82 -7.47 3.50
N TRP A 123 8.94 -6.79 3.69
CA TRP A 123 8.99 -5.33 3.78
C TRP A 123 8.58 -4.64 2.47
N LEU A 124 9.11 -5.10 1.32
CA LEU A 124 8.73 -4.59 0.00
C LEU A 124 7.22 -4.71 -0.22
N LEU A 125 6.64 -5.86 0.06
CA LEU A 125 5.21 -6.13 -0.09
C LEU A 125 4.35 -5.26 0.86
N ALA A 126 4.80 -5.02 2.09
CA ALA A 126 4.15 -4.11 3.01
C ALA A 126 4.23 -2.65 2.51
N VAL A 127 5.38 -2.22 1.96
CA VAL A 127 5.52 -0.91 1.32
C VAL A 127 4.60 -0.78 0.12
N ALA A 128 4.51 -1.79 -0.75
CA ALA A 128 3.59 -1.79 -1.88
C ALA A 128 2.14 -1.60 -1.42
N TYR A 129 1.72 -2.32 -0.37
CA TYR A 129 0.40 -2.15 0.24
C TYR A 129 0.17 -0.74 0.79
N LEU A 130 1.11 -0.20 1.58
CA LEU A 130 1.00 1.14 2.14
C LEU A 130 0.91 2.23 1.06
N ARG A 131 1.57 2.03 -0.06
CA ARG A 131 1.58 2.95 -1.20
C ARG A 131 0.27 2.95 -1.98
N THR A 132 -0.29 1.76 -2.22
CA THR A 132 -1.45 1.58 -3.11
C THR A 132 -2.75 1.37 -2.36
N ARG A 133 -2.69 1.07 -1.06
CA ARG A 133 -3.84 0.67 -0.23
C ARG A 133 -4.62 -0.49 -0.84
N GLY A 134 -3.92 -1.39 -1.50
CA GLY A 134 -4.47 -2.58 -2.14
C GLY A 134 -3.46 -3.71 -2.21
N LEU A 135 -3.96 -4.92 -2.45
CA LEU A 135 -3.14 -6.13 -2.53
C LEU A 135 -2.55 -6.34 -3.94
N TRP A 136 -3.06 -5.62 -4.95
CA TRP A 136 -2.87 -5.98 -6.35
C TRP A 136 -1.43 -5.85 -6.85
N VAL A 137 -0.73 -4.76 -6.48
CA VAL A 137 0.70 -4.60 -6.81
C VAL A 137 1.53 -5.63 -6.06
N GLY A 138 1.24 -5.85 -4.76
CA GLY A 138 1.92 -6.86 -3.95
C GLY A 138 1.72 -8.27 -4.50
N TRP A 139 0.48 -8.64 -4.78
CA TRP A 139 0.16 -9.95 -5.35
C TRP A 139 0.79 -10.15 -6.73
N GLY A 140 0.70 -9.16 -7.62
CA GLY A 140 1.33 -9.25 -8.95
C GLY A 140 2.84 -9.46 -8.85
N PHE A 141 3.51 -8.72 -7.96
CA PHE A 141 4.93 -8.88 -7.68
C PHE A 141 5.25 -10.28 -7.15
N HIS A 142 4.57 -10.70 -6.09
CA HIS A 142 4.81 -11.96 -5.40
C HIS A 142 4.58 -13.16 -6.32
N PHE A 143 3.46 -13.16 -7.02
CA PHE A 143 3.16 -14.20 -8.02
C PHE A 143 4.21 -14.26 -9.13
N ALA A 144 4.56 -13.13 -9.75
CA ALA A 144 5.53 -13.12 -10.85
C ALA A 144 6.94 -13.51 -10.39
N TRP A 145 7.36 -13.04 -9.22
CA TRP A 145 8.63 -13.44 -8.61
C TRP A 145 8.70 -14.97 -8.46
N ASN A 146 7.68 -15.58 -7.85
CA ASN A 146 7.61 -17.02 -7.63
C ASN A 146 7.49 -17.80 -8.94
N ALA A 147 6.62 -17.38 -9.85
CA ALA A 147 6.38 -18.06 -11.11
C ALA A 147 7.61 -18.03 -12.03
N VAL A 148 8.30 -16.90 -12.13
CA VAL A 148 9.51 -16.79 -12.94
C VAL A 148 10.62 -17.67 -12.39
N MET A 149 10.79 -17.68 -11.09
CA MET A 149 11.82 -18.51 -10.44
C MET A 149 11.53 -19.99 -10.62
N ALA A 150 10.34 -20.45 -10.22
CA ALA A 150 10.01 -21.87 -10.17
C ALA A 150 9.65 -22.45 -11.53
N ILE A 151 8.88 -21.71 -12.34
CA ILE A 151 8.31 -22.23 -13.59
C ILE A 151 9.19 -21.90 -14.78
N VAL A 152 9.64 -20.64 -14.91
CA VAL A 152 10.43 -20.22 -16.08
C VAL A 152 11.88 -20.70 -15.95
N PHE A 153 12.51 -20.49 -14.80
CA PHE A 153 13.89 -20.87 -14.60
C PHE A 153 14.08 -22.25 -13.97
N GLY A 154 13.03 -22.87 -13.44
CA GLY A 154 13.15 -24.19 -12.79
C GLY A 154 14.11 -24.21 -11.59
N LEU A 155 14.17 -23.08 -10.87
CA LEU A 155 14.99 -22.92 -9.69
C LEU A 155 14.17 -23.22 -8.42
N PRO A 156 14.81 -23.63 -7.32
CA PRO A 156 14.11 -23.80 -6.06
C PRO A 156 13.39 -22.52 -5.62
N LEU A 157 12.13 -22.67 -5.23
CA LEU A 157 11.29 -21.59 -4.67
C LEU A 157 11.27 -21.73 -3.17
N SER A 158 11.99 -20.88 -2.46
CA SER A 158 12.08 -20.95 -0.99
C SER A 158 12.38 -22.37 -0.49
N GLY A 159 13.28 -23.10 -1.15
CA GLY A 159 13.62 -24.49 -0.87
C GLY A 159 12.71 -25.55 -1.48
N LEU A 160 11.62 -25.18 -2.14
CA LEU A 160 10.69 -26.11 -2.77
C LEU A 160 11.07 -26.36 -4.24
N THR A 161 11.14 -27.64 -4.65
CA THR A 161 11.57 -28.04 -6.01
C THR A 161 10.51 -28.87 -6.75
N ARG A 162 9.23 -28.76 -6.34
CA ARG A 162 8.14 -29.66 -6.80
C ARG A 162 7.35 -29.11 -7.99
N PHE A 163 7.79 -28.04 -8.60
CA PHE A 163 7.11 -27.42 -9.73
C PHE A 163 7.58 -28.02 -11.06
N SER A 164 6.73 -28.01 -12.04
CA SER A 164 7.01 -28.49 -13.41
C SER A 164 7.62 -27.37 -14.25
N PRO A 165 8.93 -27.18 -14.24
CA PRO A 165 9.57 -26.03 -14.88
C PRO A 165 9.60 -26.18 -16.40
N LEU A 166 9.56 -25.05 -17.10
CA LEU A 166 9.86 -24.98 -18.53
C LEU A 166 11.35 -25.25 -18.79
N MET A 167 12.16 -24.89 -17.84
CA MET A 167 13.60 -25.16 -17.80
C MET A 167 13.93 -25.90 -16.50
N GLU A 168 14.76 -26.92 -16.60
CA GLU A 168 15.35 -27.58 -15.45
C GLU A 168 16.76 -27.00 -15.25
N THR A 169 16.96 -26.33 -14.13
CA THR A 169 18.18 -25.55 -13.90
C THR A 169 18.91 -26.07 -12.67
N SER A 170 20.15 -26.49 -12.87
CA SER A 170 21.08 -26.78 -11.79
C SER A 170 21.98 -25.59 -11.54
N THR A 171 22.23 -25.28 -10.26
CA THR A 171 23.08 -24.15 -9.86
C THR A 171 24.45 -24.64 -9.39
N TYR A 172 25.51 -23.98 -9.82
CA TYR A 172 26.88 -24.21 -9.42
C TYR A 172 27.50 -22.91 -8.94
N GLY A 173 28.32 -22.95 -7.90
CA GLY A 173 29.02 -21.76 -7.46
C GLY A 173 28.76 -21.40 -6.00
N PRO A 174 29.24 -20.23 -5.56
CA PRO A 174 29.20 -19.86 -4.16
C PRO A 174 27.78 -19.52 -3.71
N TYR A 175 27.49 -19.83 -2.45
CA TYR A 175 26.17 -19.62 -1.83
C TYR A 175 25.67 -18.16 -1.94
N TRP A 176 26.57 -17.19 -1.78
CA TRP A 176 26.22 -15.78 -1.86
C TRP A 176 25.64 -15.36 -3.22
N LEU A 177 25.97 -16.11 -4.28
CA LEU A 177 25.48 -15.88 -5.65
C LEU A 177 24.21 -16.68 -5.94
N THR A 178 24.20 -17.98 -5.58
CA THR A 178 23.15 -18.92 -5.99
C THR A 178 22.04 -19.10 -4.96
N GLY A 179 22.32 -18.85 -3.69
CA GLY A 179 21.42 -19.15 -2.58
C GLY A 179 21.30 -20.65 -2.26
N GLY A 180 22.09 -21.51 -2.94
CA GLY A 180 22.12 -22.94 -2.69
C GLY A 180 20.79 -23.65 -2.91
N GLY A 181 20.45 -24.60 -2.03
CA GLY A 181 19.19 -25.36 -2.10
C GLY A 181 17.94 -24.53 -1.84
N TYR A 182 18.05 -23.38 -1.18
CA TYR A 182 16.92 -22.48 -0.97
C TYR A 182 16.52 -21.74 -2.27
N GLY A 183 17.47 -21.61 -3.21
CA GLY A 183 17.30 -20.88 -4.45
C GLY A 183 17.79 -19.43 -4.37
N PRO A 184 17.60 -18.63 -5.45
CA PRO A 184 18.07 -17.24 -5.55
C PRO A 184 17.71 -16.36 -4.35
N GLU A 185 16.59 -16.64 -3.70
CA GLU A 185 16.13 -15.98 -2.47
C GLU A 185 17.06 -16.16 -1.27
N GLY A 186 17.97 -17.12 -1.30
CA GLY A 186 19.03 -17.28 -0.29
C GLY A 186 20.28 -16.44 -0.57
N SER A 187 20.36 -15.74 -1.71
CA SER A 187 21.57 -15.08 -2.18
C SER A 187 21.75 -13.65 -1.67
N ALA A 188 23.01 -13.19 -1.61
CA ALA A 188 23.29 -11.78 -1.35
C ALA A 188 22.83 -10.87 -2.51
N VAL A 189 22.75 -11.40 -3.72
CA VAL A 189 22.23 -10.70 -4.89
C VAL A 189 20.77 -10.31 -4.67
N ALA A 190 19.95 -11.21 -4.11
CA ALA A 190 18.55 -10.93 -3.81
C ALA A 190 18.39 -9.78 -2.80
N ILE A 191 19.28 -9.64 -1.84
CA ILE A 191 19.28 -8.51 -0.91
C ILE A 191 19.39 -7.19 -1.68
N VAL A 192 20.40 -7.08 -2.53
CA VAL A 192 20.64 -5.86 -3.32
C VAL A 192 19.45 -5.57 -4.25
N VAL A 193 18.97 -6.59 -4.96
CA VAL A 193 17.83 -6.47 -5.87
C VAL A 193 16.59 -6.00 -5.12
N LEU A 194 16.23 -6.62 -4.00
CA LEU A 194 15.04 -6.23 -3.23
C LEU A 194 15.13 -4.80 -2.70
N LEU A 195 16.30 -4.33 -2.25
CA LEU A 195 16.50 -2.95 -1.83
C LEU A 195 16.27 -1.97 -2.98
N ILE A 196 16.77 -2.28 -4.17
CA ILE A 196 16.51 -1.49 -5.39
C ILE A 196 15.00 -1.51 -5.72
N LEU A 197 14.37 -2.68 -5.64
CA LEU A 197 12.95 -2.83 -5.96
C LEU A 197 12.03 -2.08 -4.99
N VAL A 198 12.41 -1.91 -3.72
CA VAL A 198 11.66 -1.00 -2.82
C VAL A 198 11.63 0.43 -3.39
N VAL A 199 12.76 0.93 -3.88
CA VAL A 199 12.82 2.26 -4.52
C VAL A 199 11.97 2.29 -5.79
N VAL A 200 12.03 1.23 -6.60
CA VAL A 200 11.22 1.10 -7.83
C VAL A 200 9.73 1.11 -7.48
N VAL A 201 9.29 0.32 -6.50
CA VAL A 201 7.88 0.32 -6.06
C VAL A 201 7.45 1.70 -5.59
N VAL A 202 8.24 2.37 -4.75
CA VAL A 202 7.93 3.71 -4.24
C VAL A 202 7.82 4.73 -5.37
N THR A 203 8.69 4.67 -6.38
CA THR A 203 8.67 5.60 -7.50
C THR A 203 7.57 5.29 -8.52
N ALA A 204 7.39 4.03 -8.89
CA ALA A 204 6.38 3.59 -9.84
C ALA A 204 4.94 3.79 -9.33
N THR A 205 4.74 3.72 -8.01
CA THR A 205 3.41 3.92 -7.41
C THR A 205 3.09 5.36 -7.01
N ARG A 206 3.91 6.34 -7.40
CA ARG A 206 3.68 7.75 -7.05
C ARG A 206 2.35 8.27 -7.57
N SER A 207 2.02 7.99 -8.82
CA SER A 207 0.76 8.41 -9.45
C SER A 207 -0.45 7.67 -8.87
N LEU A 208 -0.29 6.41 -8.48
CA LEU A 208 -1.38 5.60 -7.93
C LEU A 208 -1.87 6.14 -6.59
N LYS A 209 -0.99 6.70 -5.77
CA LYS A 209 -1.34 7.29 -4.47
C LYS A 209 -2.39 8.39 -4.58
N PHE A 210 -2.39 9.17 -5.66
CA PHE A 210 -3.34 10.26 -5.87
C PHE A 210 -4.66 9.81 -6.50
N GLN A 211 -4.64 8.73 -7.26
CA GLN A 211 -5.85 8.19 -7.92
C GLN A 211 -6.78 7.48 -6.93
N TYR A 212 -6.24 7.00 -5.83
CA TYR A 212 -6.96 6.25 -4.81
C TYR A 212 -6.91 6.99 -3.48
N ALA A 213 -7.46 8.22 -3.47
CA ALA A 213 -7.62 9.00 -2.24
C ALA A 213 -8.60 8.28 -1.29
N ILE A 214 -8.12 7.19 -0.69
CA ILE A 214 -8.79 6.59 0.45
C ILE A 214 -8.32 7.38 1.67
N PRO A 215 -9.24 7.83 2.53
CA PRO A 215 -8.86 8.55 3.74
C PRO A 215 -7.82 7.78 4.53
N PRO A 216 -6.85 8.46 5.15
CA PRO A 216 -5.86 7.80 5.97
C PRO A 216 -6.55 6.98 7.06
N ILE A 217 -6.04 5.76 7.32
CA ILE A 217 -6.46 4.98 8.47
C ILE A 217 -5.97 5.74 9.70
N VAL A 218 -6.87 6.38 10.42
CA VAL A 218 -6.54 7.05 11.68
C VAL A 218 -6.62 6.05 12.83
N PRO A 219 -5.75 6.14 13.84
CA PRO A 219 -5.88 5.39 15.08
C PRO A 219 -7.27 5.66 15.69
N GLY A 220 -8.07 4.59 15.86
CA GLY A 220 -9.45 4.70 16.34
C GLY A 220 -10.53 4.26 15.36
N GLY A 221 -10.17 4.00 14.10
CA GLY A 221 -11.00 3.22 13.16
C GLY A 221 -12.21 3.90 12.54
N ILE A 222 -12.40 5.21 12.69
CA ILE A 222 -13.44 5.95 11.98
C ILE A 222 -12.81 6.61 10.76
N PRO A 223 -13.22 6.26 9.51
CA PRO A 223 -12.76 6.99 8.33
C PRO A 223 -13.18 8.46 8.47
N VAL A 224 -12.23 9.37 8.30
CA VAL A 224 -12.46 10.84 8.33
C VAL A 224 -13.55 11.28 7.33
N ASP A 225 -13.78 10.45 6.31
CA ASP A 225 -14.76 10.71 5.25
C ASP A 225 -16.23 10.60 5.69
N ILE A 226 -16.51 9.83 6.75
CA ILE A 226 -17.90 9.75 7.26
C ILE A 226 -18.32 11.10 7.87
N ASP A 227 -17.38 11.76 8.56
CA ASP A 227 -17.65 13.07 9.15
C ASP A 227 -17.76 14.16 8.07
N GLU A 228 -16.99 14.07 7.00
CA GLU A 228 -17.06 15.02 5.88
C GLU A 228 -18.35 14.81 5.07
N VAL A 229 -18.75 13.57 4.81
CA VAL A 229 -20.04 13.26 4.14
C VAL A 229 -21.20 13.66 5.03
N ALA A 230 -21.15 13.35 6.32
CA ALA A 230 -22.18 13.74 7.29
C ALA A 230 -22.27 15.28 7.40
N ARG A 231 -21.12 15.96 7.44
CA ARG A 231 -21.08 17.42 7.48
C ARG A 231 -21.65 18.03 6.21
N LYS A 232 -21.25 17.55 5.02
CA LYS A 232 -21.81 18.02 3.74
C LYS A 232 -23.31 17.76 3.62
N GLN A 233 -23.79 16.62 4.09
CA GLN A 233 -25.21 16.30 4.15
C GLN A 233 -25.95 17.23 5.11
N HIS A 234 -25.35 17.52 6.26
CA HIS A 234 -25.93 18.44 7.25
C HIS A 234 -25.96 19.88 6.74
N GLU A 235 -24.88 20.37 6.12
CA GLU A 235 -24.81 21.67 5.48
C GLU A 235 -25.83 21.78 4.33
N ALA A 236 -25.96 20.75 3.50
CA ALA A 236 -26.94 20.69 2.44
C ALA A 236 -28.39 20.70 2.99
N ALA A 237 -28.64 19.96 4.07
CA ALA A 237 -29.93 19.94 4.74
C ALA A 237 -30.28 21.29 5.37
N GLN A 238 -29.31 21.99 5.95
CA GLN A 238 -29.50 23.35 6.48
C GLN A 238 -29.72 24.38 5.40
N ALA A 239 -29.02 24.27 4.26
CA ALA A 239 -29.19 25.17 3.11
C ALA A 239 -30.56 25.05 2.45
N HIS A 240 -31.23 23.90 2.59
CA HIS A 240 -32.59 23.66 2.05
C HIS A 240 -33.69 23.75 3.13
N ALA A 241 -33.34 24.00 4.39
CA ALA A 241 -34.33 24.23 5.42
C ALA A 241 -35.00 25.59 5.21
N PRO A 242 -36.33 25.66 5.12
CA PRO A 242 -37.03 26.95 5.12
C PRO A 242 -36.64 27.70 6.38
N ALA A 243 -36.39 29.03 6.24
CA ALA A 243 -36.06 29.88 7.38
C ALA A 243 -37.07 29.67 8.51
N GLN A 244 -36.66 29.00 9.56
CA GLN A 244 -37.52 28.79 10.72
C GLN A 244 -37.76 30.17 11.35
N PRO A 245 -39.03 30.55 11.63
CA PRO A 245 -39.27 31.73 12.45
C PRO A 245 -38.55 31.53 13.77
N ALA A 246 -37.85 32.58 14.20
CA ALA A 246 -37.06 32.54 15.43
C ALA A 246 -37.90 31.92 16.56
N ALA A 247 -37.49 30.75 17.04
CA ALA A 247 -38.17 30.07 18.12
C ALA A 247 -38.18 31.01 19.33
N PRO A 248 -39.34 31.23 19.99
CA PRO A 248 -39.35 32.01 21.21
C PRO A 248 -38.43 31.33 22.23
N THR A 249 -37.53 32.12 22.78
CA THR A 249 -36.57 31.65 23.78
C THR A 249 -37.33 31.04 24.96
N LEU A 250 -37.30 29.71 25.08
CA LEU A 250 -37.99 28.93 26.10
C LEU A 250 -37.34 28.98 27.48
N ILE A 251 -36.40 29.89 27.73
CA ILE A 251 -35.75 30.07 29.03
C ILE A 251 -36.02 31.48 29.53
N GLN A 252 -37.21 31.70 30.08
CA GLN A 252 -37.49 32.79 31.00
C GLN A 252 -37.37 32.26 32.43
N ILE A 253 -36.15 32.18 32.96
CA ILE A 253 -35.92 31.87 34.37
C ILE A 253 -36.07 33.18 35.15
N GLY A 254 -37.18 33.34 35.87
CA GLY A 254 -37.28 34.27 36.95
C GLY A 254 -37.55 35.75 36.64
N GLY A 255 -38.54 36.03 35.83
CA GLY A 255 -39.09 37.39 35.74
C GLY A 255 -40.27 37.54 36.71
N LEU A 256 -40.15 38.45 37.66
CA LEU A 256 -41.33 38.88 38.48
C LEU A 256 -42.41 39.46 37.57
N PRO A 257 -43.69 39.18 37.81
CA PRO A 257 -44.76 39.74 37.00
C PRO A 257 -44.83 41.27 37.24
N GLY A 258 -44.47 42.04 36.22
CA GLY A 258 -44.60 43.48 36.28
C GLY A 258 -43.52 44.33 35.59
N ALA A 259 -42.46 43.75 35.07
CA ALA A 259 -41.42 44.52 34.34
C ALA A 259 -41.80 44.70 32.87
N ILE A 260 -42.26 45.88 32.53
CA ILE A 260 -42.45 46.30 31.13
C ILE A 260 -41.06 46.58 30.54
N SER A 261 -40.56 45.67 29.74
CA SER A 261 -39.33 45.91 28.95
C SER A 261 -39.61 46.90 27.85
N ARG A 262 -39.10 48.10 27.98
CA ARG A 262 -39.01 49.07 26.87
C ARG A 262 -38.05 48.52 25.79
N PRO A 263 -38.38 48.61 24.53
CA PRO A 263 -37.40 48.30 23.46
C PRO A 263 -36.22 49.26 23.57
N ILE A 264 -35.02 48.73 23.66
CA ILE A 264 -33.79 49.51 23.56
C ILE A 264 -33.68 49.93 22.09
N ALA A 265 -33.79 51.22 21.81
CA ALA A 265 -33.49 51.78 20.49
C ALA A 265 -32.01 51.51 20.15
N PRO A 266 -31.67 51.23 18.89
CA PRO A 266 -30.27 51.10 18.50
C PRO A 266 -29.56 52.43 18.78
N LEU A 267 -28.39 52.32 19.44
CA LEU A 267 -27.46 53.43 19.65
C LEU A 267 -27.12 54.03 18.28
N ALA A 268 -27.42 55.30 18.10
CA ALA A 268 -26.98 56.06 16.96
C ALA A 268 -25.43 56.09 16.93
N GLU A 269 -24.88 55.70 15.79
CA GLU A 269 -23.43 55.86 15.54
C GLU A 269 -23.05 57.33 15.69
N SER A 270 -22.00 57.54 16.46
CA SER A 270 -21.36 58.83 16.67
C SER A 270 -20.73 59.33 15.35
N PRO A 271 -20.93 60.59 14.94
CA PRO A 271 -20.38 61.09 13.66
C PRO A 271 -18.97 61.66 13.77
N ASP A 272 -18.06 61.00 14.49
CA ASP A 272 -16.67 61.44 14.59
C ASP A 272 -15.73 60.28 14.29
N ASP A 273 -15.60 59.98 13.02
CA ASP A 273 -14.34 59.43 12.47
C ASP A 273 -14.31 59.65 10.95
N ALA A 274 -14.25 60.91 10.59
CA ALA A 274 -13.92 61.35 9.23
C ALA A 274 -12.49 61.93 9.28
N GLY A 275 -11.55 61.16 8.75
CA GLY A 275 -10.30 61.78 8.37
C GLY A 275 -9.06 61.02 8.76
N GLU A 276 -8.62 60.17 7.92
CA GLU A 276 -7.19 60.13 7.54
C GLU A 276 -7.00 59.31 6.27
N LYS A 277 -6.76 59.99 5.17
CA LYS A 277 -6.21 59.45 3.93
C LYS A 277 -4.71 59.29 4.09
N PRO A 278 -4.10 58.18 3.71
CA PRO A 278 -2.66 58.18 3.49
C PRO A 278 -2.35 58.76 2.11
N GLU A 279 -1.51 59.75 2.12
CA GLU A 279 -0.87 60.38 0.97
C GLU A 279 -0.07 59.42 0.12
N ALA A 280 -0.10 59.69 -1.16
CA ALA A 280 0.75 59.11 -2.18
C ALA A 280 2.14 59.72 -2.06
N GLU A 281 3.18 58.94 -1.91
CA GLU A 281 4.58 59.32 -2.15
C GLU A 281 5.12 58.59 -3.38
N ARG A 282 5.22 59.33 -4.35
CA ARG A 282 6.22 59.84 -5.32
C ARG A 282 7.46 58.97 -5.46
N GLN A 283 7.58 58.59 -6.68
CA GLN A 283 8.75 58.36 -7.56
C GLN A 283 10.09 58.97 -7.11
N GLY A 284 11.11 58.22 -7.36
CA GLY A 284 12.51 58.58 -7.56
C GLY A 284 13.34 57.29 -7.59
N GLY A 285 13.89 56.77 -8.66
CA GLY A 285 14.65 57.35 -9.72
C GLY A 285 16.13 57.23 -9.40
N ILE A 286 16.89 56.59 -10.35
CA ILE A 286 18.35 56.61 -10.56
C ILE A 286 19.02 55.29 -10.13
N ALA A 287 19.33 54.39 -11.10
CA ALA A 287 20.60 54.24 -11.83
C ALA A 287 21.84 53.97 -10.93
N ASP A 288 22.37 52.77 -10.95
CA ASP A 288 23.61 52.30 -11.60
C ASP A 288 23.63 50.76 -11.62
#